data_d0f5d2ebbf3eea60cc570b1cdc048d54
#
_entry.id   d0f5d2ebbf3eea60cc570b1cdc048d54
#
_cell.length_a   1.000
_cell.length_b   1.000
_cell.length_c   1.000
_cell.angle_alpha   90.00
_cell.angle_beta   90.00
_cell.angle_gamma   90.00
#
_symmetry.space_group_name_H-M   'P 1'
#
loop_
_entity.id
_entity.type
_entity.pdbx_description
1 polymer ?
#
loop_
_entity_poly.entity_id
_entity_poly.type
_entity_poly.pdbx_seq_one_letter_code
_entity_poly.pdbx_strand_id
1 'polypeptide(L)'
;MRVDEVFKQAASQGTAPVSFEMFPPKGELTLDTAREVAGNLCKLSPSFVSVTCSAGGSGNGATTAPIAHMITSEFDTPSVAHLTCVGRTHADIAAKIDEYRSAGVENILALRGDLPAGATEDDKPASDYAYARDLIPELVDAGFCVGAAAYPEGHIACEDLNLSVEYLKQKQDAGASFFVTQLFFNNECFYRFRELADKAGITVPITAGIMPFMGKSQISRMVFMCGASLPSPVIKILAKYENDPESLKAAGVDYAARQLCDLKEHGADGLHLYTMNRPAIAATIMERLG
;
A
#
# COMPACT_ATOMS: atom_id res chain seq x y z
N MET A 1 -0.49 -17.08 7.00
CA MET A 1 -0.12 -16.33 8.24
C MET A 1 -0.79 -14.97 8.21
N ARG A 2 -1.34 -14.55 9.32
CA ARG A 2 -1.98 -13.22 9.46
C ARG A 2 -0.93 -12.12 9.63
N VAL A 3 -1.17 -10.95 9.02
CA VAL A 3 -0.20 -9.82 9.07
C VAL A 3 -0.08 -9.23 10.48
N ASP A 4 -1.13 -9.24 11.29
CA ASP A 4 -1.04 -8.82 12.69
C ASP A 4 -0.10 -9.73 13.51
N GLU A 5 0.05 -11.01 13.15
CA GLU A 5 1.04 -11.92 13.74
C GLU A 5 2.46 -11.60 13.25
N VAL A 6 2.62 -11.23 11.97
CA VAL A 6 3.91 -10.78 11.42
C VAL A 6 4.45 -9.59 12.23
N PHE A 7 3.62 -8.59 12.51
CA PHE A 7 4.02 -7.44 13.32
C PHE A 7 4.36 -7.82 14.76
N LYS A 8 3.58 -8.71 15.38
CA LYS A 8 3.86 -9.20 16.74
C LYS A 8 5.20 -9.93 16.82
N GLN A 9 5.50 -10.77 15.83
CA GLN A 9 6.79 -11.47 15.76
C GLN A 9 7.94 -10.50 15.56
N ALA A 10 7.82 -9.56 14.62
CA ALA A 10 8.84 -8.55 14.36
C ALA A 10 9.11 -7.68 15.60
N ALA A 11 8.07 -7.21 16.29
CA ALA A 11 8.19 -6.45 17.51
C ALA A 11 8.92 -7.23 18.62
N SER A 12 8.65 -8.53 18.77
CA SER A 12 9.33 -9.39 19.74
C SER A 12 10.84 -9.57 19.46
N GLN A 13 11.23 -9.38 18.19
CA GLN A 13 12.61 -9.48 17.71
C GLN A 13 13.32 -8.11 17.63
N GLY A 14 12.61 -7.02 17.91
CA GLY A 14 13.12 -5.66 17.75
C GLY A 14 13.43 -5.29 16.30
N THR A 15 12.66 -5.85 15.34
CA THR A 15 12.84 -5.61 13.90
C THR A 15 11.59 -4.97 13.29
N ALA A 16 11.74 -4.29 12.16
CA ALA A 16 10.64 -3.79 11.36
C ALA A 16 10.41 -4.71 10.14
N PRO A 17 9.22 -5.27 9.94
CA PRO A 17 8.93 -6.10 8.79
C PRO A 17 9.01 -5.26 7.50
N VAL A 18 9.59 -5.85 6.44
CA VAL A 18 9.63 -5.23 5.11
C VAL A 18 8.63 -5.94 4.20
N SER A 19 7.74 -5.18 3.59
CA SER A 19 6.71 -5.69 2.69
C SER A 19 6.78 -5.04 1.31
N PHE A 20 6.20 -5.72 0.33
CA PHE A 20 6.18 -5.25 -1.04
C PHE A 20 4.76 -5.12 -1.56
N GLU A 21 4.55 -4.18 -2.49
CA GLU A 21 3.32 -4.13 -3.28
C GLU A 21 3.58 -4.57 -4.71
N MET A 22 2.67 -5.36 -5.24
CA MET A 22 2.57 -5.65 -6.65
C MET A 22 1.13 -5.39 -7.15
N PHE A 23 1.01 -5.18 -8.44
CA PHE A 23 -0.30 -5.03 -9.09
C PHE A 23 -0.53 -6.14 -10.12
N PRO A 24 -1.79 -6.55 -10.31
CA PRO A 24 -2.15 -7.48 -11.36
C PRO A 24 -1.68 -7.00 -12.75
N PRO A 25 -1.24 -7.89 -13.62
CA PRO A 25 -0.85 -7.52 -14.96
C PRO A 25 -2.00 -6.85 -15.72
N LYS A 26 -1.68 -5.86 -16.56
CA LYS A 26 -2.66 -5.13 -17.38
C LYS A 26 -2.68 -5.69 -18.79
N GLY A 27 -3.87 -5.68 -19.41
CA GLY A 27 -4.07 -6.12 -20.81
C GLY A 27 -3.96 -7.64 -20.97
N GLU A 28 -3.28 -8.10 -22.00
CA GLU A 28 -3.10 -9.51 -22.34
C GLU A 28 -2.05 -10.25 -21.47
N LEU A 29 -1.43 -9.56 -20.52
CA LEU A 29 -0.47 -10.18 -19.61
C LEU A 29 -1.16 -11.21 -18.73
N THR A 30 -0.58 -12.40 -18.67
CA THR A 30 -1.16 -13.59 -18.06
C THR A 30 -0.84 -13.70 -16.56
N LEU A 31 -1.49 -14.64 -15.87
CA LEU A 31 -1.11 -15.05 -14.51
C LEU A 31 0.34 -15.54 -14.45
N ASP A 32 0.91 -16.06 -15.54
CA ASP A 32 2.31 -16.49 -15.60
C ASP A 32 3.27 -15.32 -15.44
N THR A 33 2.97 -14.16 -16.06
CA THR A 33 3.75 -12.94 -15.83
C THR A 33 3.65 -12.48 -14.36
N ALA A 34 2.45 -12.57 -13.76
CA ALA A 34 2.30 -12.26 -12.33
C ALA A 34 3.10 -13.23 -11.45
N ARG A 35 3.11 -14.52 -11.80
CA ARG A 35 3.90 -15.57 -11.10
C ARG A 35 5.39 -15.29 -11.16
N GLU A 36 5.91 -14.90 -12.32
CA GLU A 36 7.32 -14.54 -12.46
C GLU A 36 7.70 -13.34 -11.57
N VAL A 37 6.91 -12.27 -11.61
CA VAL A 37 7.12 -11.09 -10.77
C VAL A 37 7.03 -11.45 -9.28
N ALA A 38 5.97 -12.14 -8.86
CA ALA A 38 5.76 -12.56 -7.47
C ALA A 38 6.93 -13.45 -6.99
N GLY A 39 7.32 -14.46 -7.77
CA GLY A 39 8.42 -15.35 -7.42
C GLY A 39 9.75 -14.61 -7.26
N ASN A 40 10.03 -13.63 -8.13
CA ASN A 40 11.25 -12.82 -8.00
C ASN A 40 11.20 -11.84 -6.81
N LEU A 41 10.02 -11.32 -6.44
CA LEU A 41 9.85 -10.52 -5.22
C LEU A 41 9.97 -11.38 -3.96
N CYS A 42 9.33 -12.56 -3.92
CA CYS A 42 9.36 -13.46 -2.77
C CYS A 42 10.77 -14.01 -2.47
N LYS A 43 11.66 -14.16 -3.49
CA LYS A 43 13.07 -14.49 -3.28
C LYS A 43 13.83 -13.47 -2.42
N LEU A 44 13.33 -12.24 -2.30
CA LEU A 44 13.89 -11.20 -1.44
C LEU A 44 13.39 -11.31 0.02
N SER A 45 12.65 -12.36 0.35
CA SER A 45 12.14 -12.68 1.68
C SER A 45 11.33 -11.54 2.33
N PRO A 46 10.34 -10.94 1.64
CA PRO A 46 9.47 -9.96 2.26
C PRO A 46 8.62 -10.62 3.37
N SER A 47 8.29 -9.85 4.38
CA SER A 47 7.41 -10.31 5.46
C SER A 47 5.97 -10.55 4.98
N PHE A 48 5.53 -9.82 3.97
CA PHE A 48 4.31 -10.07 3.20
C PHE A 48 4.34 -9.32 1.86
N VAL A 49 3.46 -9.72 0.95
CA VAL A 49 3.26 -9.03 -0.34
C VAL A 49 1.81 -8.61 -0.50
N SER A 50 1.56 -7.33 -0.74
CA SER A 50 0.22 -6.84 -1.06
C SER A 50 -0.04 -6.89 -2.57
N VAL A 51 -1.28 -7.22 -2.93
CA VAL A 51 -1.75 -7.31 -4.32
C VAL A 51 -2.86 -6.30 -4.53
N THR A 52 -2.63 -5.29 -5.37
CA THR A 52 -3.64 -4.25 -5.61
C THR A 52 -4.86 -4.83 -6.34
N CYS A 53 -6.02 -4.20 -6.13
CA CYS A 53 -7.16 -4.37 -7.02
C CYS A 53 -7.23 -3.18 -7.98
N SER A 54 -7.88 -3.34 -9.13
CA SER A 54 -8.06 -2.22 -10.07
C SER A 54 -8.84 -1.09 -9.41
N ALA A 55 -8.22 0.07 -9.32
CA ALA A 55 -8.91 1.30 -8.99
C ALA A 55 -9.93 1.63 -10.10
N GLY A 56 -11.12 2.08 -9.73
CA GLY A 56 -12.11 2.63 -10.65
C GLY A 56 -12.88 1.64 -11.53
N GLY A 57 -13.08 0.40 -11.11
CA GLY A 57 -14.03 -0.53 -11.76
C GLY A 57 -13.62 -1.03 -13.16
N SER A 58 -12.40 -0.76 -13.61
CA SER A 58 -11.90 -1.19 -14.92
C SER A 58 -11.34 -2.63 -14.90
N GLY A 59 -12.16 -3.59 -14.58
CA GLY A 59 -12.05 -4.95 -15.13
C GLY A 59 -11.10 -5.96 -14.46
N ASN A 60 -10.08 -5.60 -13.73
CA ASN A 60 -9.04 -6.57 -13.27
C ASN A 60 -9.13 -7.01 -11.79
N GLY A 61 -10.20 -6.66 -11.09
CA GLY A 61 -10.43 -7.14 -9.72
C GLY A 61 -10.61 -8.68 -9.61
N ALA A 62 -10.84 -9.35 -10.74
CA ALA A 62 -10.94 -10.81 -10.80
C ALA A 62 -9.58 -11.53 -10.64
N THR A 63 -8.45 -10.82 -10.73
CA THR A 63 -7.11 -11.44 -10.66
C THR A 63 -6.41 -11.24 -9.32
N THR A 64 -6.94 -10.41 -8.43
CA THR A 64 -6.33 -10.13 -7.12
C THR A 64 -6.30 -11.38 -6.23
N ALA A 65 -7.45 -12.08 -6.07
CA ALA A 65 -7.52 -13.28 -5.24
C ALA A 65 -6.64 -14.44 -5.76
N PRO A 66 -6.65 -14.77 -7.07
CA PRO A 66 -5.74 -15.79 -7.62
C PRO A 66 -4.26 -15.47 -7.41
N ILE A 67 -3.85 -14.19 -7.54
CA ILE A 67 -2.45 -13.80 -7.31
C ILE A 67 -2.11 -13.87 -5.82
N ALA A 68 -2.98 -13.41 -4.93
CA ALA A 68 -2.77 -13.51 -3.49
C ALA A 68 -2.67 -14.97 -3.03
N HIS A 69 -3.52 -15.85 -3.57
CA HIS A 69 -3.44 -17.31 -3.36
C HIS A 69 -2.09 -17.87 -3.81
N MET A 70 -1.67 -17.53 -5.04
CA MET A 70 -0.40 -17.97 -5.62
C MET A 70 0.80 -17.58 -4.75
N ILE A 71 0.85 -16.33 -4.26
CA ILE A 71 1.92 -15.85 -3.39
C ILE A 71 2.02 -16.71 -2.13
N THR A 72 0.88 -17.03 -1.51
CA THR A 72 0.87 -17.82 -0.28
C THR A 72 1.15 -19.30 -0.54
N SER A 73 0.54 -19.88 -1.58
CA SER A 73 0.61 -21.34 -1.82
C SER A 73 1.87 -21.80 -2.55
N GLU A 74 2.43 -20.99 -3.46
CA GLU A 74 3.59 -21.36 -4.25
C GLU A 74 4.91 -20.81 -3.67
N PHE A 75 4.86 -19.67 -2.97
CA PHE A 75 6.07 -18.98 -2.48
C PHE A 75 6.14 -18.86 -0.95
N ASP A 76 5.22 -19.48 -0.23
CA ASP A 76 5.17 -19.51 1.25
C ASP A 76 5.33 -18.12 1.89
N THR A 77 4.78 -17.10 1.23
CA THR A 77 4.86 -15.70 1.67
C THR A 77 3.45 -15.21 2.00
N PRO A 78 3.22 -14.59 3.17
CA PRO A 78 1.92 -14.01 3.50
C PRO A 78 1.49 -13.00 2.43
N SER A 79 0.24 -13.06 2.00
CA SER A 79 -0.32 -12.12 1.03
C SER A 79 -1.40 -11.24 1.65
N VAL A 80 -1.53 -10.01 1.15
CA VAL A 80 -2.60 -9.06 1.48
C VAL A 80 -3.35 -8.70 0.20
N ALA A 81 -4.62 -9.07 0.10
CA ALA A 81 -5.44 -8.70 -1.04
C ALA A 81 -6.11 -7.34 -0.83
N HIS A 82 -5.99 -6.42 -1.79
CA HIS A 82 -6.72 -5.16 -1.71
C HIS A 82 -8.21 -5.38 -2.06
N LEU A 83 -9.10 -4.69 -1.35
CA LEU A 83 -10.53 -4.68 -1.65
C LEU A 83 -11.09 -3.26 -1.54
N THR A 84 -11.73 -2.79 -2.61
CA THR A 84 -12.37 -1.47 -2.67
C THR A 84 -13.87 -1.57 -2.52
N CYS A 85 -14.49 -0.58 -1.88
CA CYS A 85 -15.94 -0.56 -1.63
C CYS A 85 -16.71 0.47 -2.48
N VAL A 86 -16.04 1.39 -3.17
CA VAL A 86 -16.74 2.39 -4.00
C VAL A 86 -17.59 1.73 -5.08
N GLY A 87 -18.86 2.14 -5.19
CA GLY A 87 -19.80 1.59 -6.16
C GLY A 87 -20.21 0.14 -5.91
N ARG A 88 -20.06 -0.37 -4.68
CA ARG A 88 -20.44 -1.74 -4.33
C ARG A 88 -21.60 -1.78 -3.36
N THR A 89 -22.41 -2.81 -3.52
CA THR A 89 -23.48 -3.19 -2.57
C THR A 89 -22.94 -4.20 -1.54
N HIS A 90 -23.70 -4.40 -0.45
CA HIS A 90 -23.41 -5.50 0.50
C HIS A 90 -23.35 -6.86 -0.20
N ALA A 91 -24.20 -7.10 -1.20
CA ALA A 91 -24.19 -8.34 -1.97
C ALA A 91 -22.88 -8.51 -2.78
N ASP A 92 -22.35 -7.42 -3.38
CA ASP A 92 -21.06 -7.47 -4.09
C ASP A 92 -19.90 -7.76 -3.14
N ILE A 93 -19.93 -7.18 -1.95
CA ILE A 93 -18.89 -7.41 -0.93
C ILE A 93 -18.99 -8.84 -0.38
N ALA A 94 -20.19 -9.34 -0.10
CA ALA A 94 -20.38 -10.73 0.32
C ALA A 94 -19.82 -11.73 -0.71
N ALA A 95 -20.09 -11.50 -2.00
CA ALA A 95 -19.52 -12.32 -3.07
C ALA A 95 -17.98 -12.25 -3.11
N LYS A 96 -17.39 -11.07 -2.85
CA LYS A 96 -15.92 -10.92 -2.78
C LYS A 96 -15.32 -11.58 -1.54
N ILE A 97 -16.00 -11.53 -0.41
CA ILE A 97 -15.62 -12.25 0.80
C ILE A 97 -15.56 -13.76 0.53
N ASP A 98 -16.57 -14.33 -0.13
CA ASP A 98 -16.61 -15.73 -0.48
C ASP A 98 -15.51 -16.11 -1.47
N GLU A 99 -15.25 -15.27 -2.48
CA GLU A 99 -14.15 -15.45 -3.44
C GLU A 99 -12.79 -15.47 -2.72
N TYR A 100 -12.52 -14.49 -1.85
CA TYR A 100 -11.24 -14.39 -1.15
C TYR A 100 -11.05 -15.51 -0.14
N ARG A 101 -12.10 -15.88 0.58
CA ARG A 101 -12.09 -17.04 1.50
C ARG A 101 -11.83 -18.35 0.75
N SER A 102 -12.48 -18.55 -0.39
CA SER A 102 -12.28 -19.74 -1.25
C SER A 102 -10.86 -19.82 -1.82
N ALA A 103 -10.24 -18.66 -2.06
CA ALA A 103 -8.84 -18.56 -2.46
C ALA A 103 -7.84 -18.69 -1.28
N GLY A 104 -8.30 -18.88 -0.05
CA GLY A 104 -7.43 -18.99 1.12
C GLY A 104 -6.74 -17.67 1.52
N VAL A 105 -7.28 -16.53 1.10
CA VAL A 105 -6.79 -15.21 1.54
C VAL A 105 -7.08 -15.04 3.03
N GLU A 106 -6.09 -14.65 3.81
CA GLU A 106 -6.23 -14.38 5.26
C GLU A 106 -6.21 -12.88 5.59
N ASN A 107 -5.61 -12.04 4.71
CA ASN A 107 -5.40 -10.64 4.98
C ASN A 107 -5.95 -9.76 3.86
N ILE A 108 -6.67 -8.70 4.23
CA ILE A 108 -7.28 -7.76 3.28
C ILE A 108 -6.86 -6.33 3.63
N LEU A 109 -6.46 -5.55 2.63
CA LEU A 109 -6.35 -4.10 2.75
C LEU A 109 -7.67 -3.46 2.29
N ALA A 110 -8.44 -2.97 3.23
CA ALA A 110 -9.73 -2.32 2.99
C ALA A 110 -9.53 -0.88 2.50
N LEU A 111 -10.06 -0.57 1.33
CA LEU A 111 -9.93 0.73 0.67
C LEU A 111 -11.30 1.26 0.24
N ARG A 112 -11.44 2.59 0.17
CA ARG A 112 -12.61 3.16 -0.52
C ARG A 112 -12.55 2.85 -2.01
N GLY A 113 -11.42 3.04 -2.61
CA GLY A 113 -11.20 3.06 -4.05
C GLY A 113 -11.35 4.46 -4.62
N ASP A 114 -10.81 4.65 -5.83
CA ASP A 114 -10.86 5.90 -6.56
C ASP A 114 -12.12 5.94 -7.44
N LEU A 115 -12.65 7.13 -7.67
CA LEU A 115 -13.68 7.34 -8.67
C LEU A 115 -13.10 7.17 -10.08
N PRO A 116 -13.91 6.83 -11.09
CA PRO A 116 -13.46 6.81 -12.48
C PRO A 116 -12.81 8.13 -12.88
N ALA A 117 -11.83 8.07 -13.77
CA ALA A 117 -11.11 9.26 -14.21
C ALA A 117 -12.08 10.32 -14.79
N GLY A 118 -12.02 11.53 -14.24
CA GLY A 118 -12.90 12.65 -14.61
C GLY A 118 -14.25 12.70 -13.88
N ALA A 119 -14.56 11.70 -13.04
CA ALA A 119 -15.72 11.74 -12.17
C ALA A 119 -15.46 12.59 -10.92
N THR A 120 -16.49 13.26 -10.44
CA THR A 120 -16.51 14.03 -9.18
C THR A 120 -17.24 13.24 -8.09
N GLU A 121 -17.28 13.73 -6.86
CA GLU A 121 -18.07 13.10 -5.79
C GLU A 121 -19.57 13.07 -6.12
N ASP A 122 -20.07 14.00 -6.94
CA ASP A 122 -21.46 14.02 -7.41
C ASP A 122 -21.74 12.90 -8.42
N ASP A 123 -20.72 12.41 -9.11
CA ASP A 123 -20.83 11.29 -10.06
C ASP A 123 -20.59 9.93 -9.40
N LYS A 124 -20.48 9.91 -8.07
CA LYS A 124 -20.22 8.69 -7.31
C LYS A 124 -21.31 7.65 -7.56
N PRO A 125 -20.95 6.43 -7.99
CA PRO A 125 -21.93 5.38 -8.17
C PRO A 125 -22.62 5.04 -6.85
N ALA A 126 -23.87 4.59 -6.92
CA ALA A 126 -24.59 4.11 -5.75
C ALA A 126 -23.77 3.02 -5.05
N SER A 127 -23.61 3.16 -3.75
CA SER A 127 -22.80 2.28 -2.92
C SER A 127 -23.40 2.21 -1.52
N ASP A 128 -23.38 1.01 -0.93
CA ASP A 128 -23.78 0.84 0.47
C ASP A 128 -22.68 1.31 1.44
N TYR A 129 -21.50 1.65 0.92
CA TYR A 129 -20.33 2.09 1.67
C TYR A 129 -19.92 3.50 1.25
N ALA A 130 -19.77 4.40 2.21
CA ALA A 130 -19.22 5.73 1.96
C ALA A 130 -17.69 5.73 1.98
N TYR A 131 -17.09 4.95 2.90
CA TYR A 131 -15.66 4.93 3.17
C TYR A 131 -15.18 3.51 3.54
N ALA A 132 -13.86 3.30 3.51
CA ALA A 132 -13.25 2.03 3.91
C ALA A 132 -13.63 1.61 5.35
N ARG A 133 -13.84 2.55 6.28
CA ARG A 133 -14.26 2.25 7.65
C ARG A 133 -15.61 1.52 7.72
N ASP A 134 -16.48 1.71 6.73
CA ASP A 134 -17.80 1.07 6.70
C ASP A 134 -17.67 -0.40 6.23
N LEU A 135 -16.64 -0.70 5.44
CA LEU A 135 -16.31 -2.05 4.96
C LEU A 135 -15.59 -2.90 6.01
N ILE A 136 -14.74 -2.29 6.84
CA ILE A 136 -13.85 -3.01 7.77
C ILE A 136 -14.61 -3.98 8.69
N PRO A 137 -15.74 -3.63 9.34
CA PRO A 137 -16.47 -4.53 10.22
C PRO A 137 -16.91 -5.83 9.54
N GLU A 138 -17.44 -5.77 8.31
CA GLU A 138 -17.87 -6.97 7.57
C GLU A 138 -16.68 -7.91 7.29
N LEU A 139 -15.50 -7.36 6.97
CA LEU A 139 -14.31 -8.15 6.73
C LEU A 139 -13.77 -8.79 8.01
N VAL A 140 -13.83 -8.08 9.13
CA VAL A 140 -13.44 -8.59 10.46
C VAL A 140 -14.39 -9.71 10.88
N ASP A 141 -15.70 -9.52 10.75
CA ASP A 141 -16.73 -10.53 11.07
C ASP A 141 -16.60 -11.76 10.17
N ALA A 142 -16.12 -11.57 8.93
CA ALA A 142 -15.79 -12.66 8.02
C ALA A 142 -14.49 -13.42 8.40
N GLY A 143 -13.75 -12.97 9.42
CA GLY A 143 -12.55 -13.62 9.96
C GLY A 143 -11.21 -13.18 9.35
N PHE A 144 -11.19 -12.16 8.49
CA PHE A 144 -9.94 -11.66 7.90
C PHE A 144 -9.12 -10.80 8.89
N CYS A 145 -7.81 -10.79 8.70
CA CYS A 145 -6.95 -9.76 9.22
C CYS A 145 -7.06 -8.53 8.32
N VAL A 146 -7.54 -7.41 8.84
CA VAL A 146 -7.87 -6.25 8.03
C VAL A 146 -6.88 -5.13 8.27
N GLY A 147 -6.23 -4.68 7.19
CA GLY A 147 -5.48 -3.43 7.15
C GLY A 147 -6.25 -2.32 6.45
N ALA A 148 -5.78 -1.09 6.59
CA ALA A 148 -6.32 0.05 5.87
C ALA A 148 -5.25 1.08 5.51
N ALA A 149 -5.56 2.00 4.59
CA ALA A 149 -4.64 3.05 4.18
C ALA A 149 -4.56 4.17 5.22
N ALA A 150 -3.35 4.71 5.41
CA ALA A 150 -3.03 5.91 6.16
C ALA A 150 -2.41 6.97 5.25
N TYR A 151 -2.43 8.25 5.64
CA TYR A 151 -2.03 9.36 4.79
C TYR A 151 -1.15 10.35 5.57
N PRO A 152 0.18 10.23 5.48
CA PRO A 152 1.12 11.07 6.26
C PRO A 152 1.02 12.57 5.95
N GLU A 153 0.58 12.93 4.75
CA GLU A 153 0.36 14.31 4.34
C GLU A 153 -1.13 14.70 4.29
N GLY A 154 -2.03 13.83 4.80
CA GLY A 154 -3.47 13.95 4.65
C GLY A 154 -3.98 13.28 3.37
N HIS A 155 -5.24 12.91 3.35
CA HIS A 155 -5.89 12.42 2.13
C HIS A 155 -6.15 13.60 1.18
N ILE A 156 -5.95 13.41 -0.13
CA ILE A 156 -6.12 14.48 -1.13
C ILE A 156 -7.48 15.21 -1.07
N ALA A 157 -8.52 14.52 -0.60
CA ALA A 157 -9.85 15.09 -0.39
C ALA A 157 -10.07 15.59 1.06
N CYS A 158 -9.03 15.71 1.89
CA CYS A 158 -9.11 16.17 3.28
C CYS A 158 -7.99 17.18 3.54
N GLU A 159 -8.35 18.46 3.64
CA GLU A 159 -7.39 19.56 3.82
C GLU A 159 -6.78 19.60 5.24
N ASP A 160 -7.46 19.02 6.24
CA ASP A 160 -6.98 18.99 7.63
C ASP A 160 -6.35 17.64 7.98
N LEU A 161 -5.04 17.67 8.28
CA LEU A 161 -4.29 16.47 8.68
C LEU A 161 -4.81 15.88 10.00
N ASN A 162 -5.24 16.70 10.97
CA ASN A 162 -5.79 16.19 12.23
C ASN A 162 -7.10 15.44 11.98
N LEU A 163 -7.97 15.98 11.14
CA LEU A 163 -9.20 15.29 10.73
C LEU A 163 -8.89 13.99 9.97
N SER A 164 -7.86 13.98 9.14
CA SER A 164 -7.38 12.76 8.45
C SER A 164 -6.92 11.70 9.46
N VAL A 165 -6.27 12.09 10.54
CA VAL A 165 -5.86 11.20 11.63
C VAL A 165 -7.07 10.71 12.44
N GLU A 166 -8.08 11.55 12.68
CA GLU A 166 -9.34 11.12 13.32
C GLU A 166 -10.05 10.05 12.48
N TYR A 167 -10.07 10.20 11.15
CA TYR A 167 -10.61 9.17 10.25
C TYR A 167 -9.78 7.88 10.30
N LEU A 168 -8.47 7.98 10.48
CA LEU A 168 -7.62 6.80 10.67
C LEU A 168 -7.96 6.08 11.99
N LYS A 169 -8.16 6.84 13.07
CA LYS A 169 -8.61 6.28 14.36
C LYS A 169 -9.94 5.53 14.22
N GLN A 170 -10.90 6.08 13.47
CA GLN A 170 -12.17 5.40 13.20
C GLN A 170 -11.98 4.07 12.46
N LYS A 171 -10.97 3.95 11.58
CA LYS A 171 -10.65 2.67 10.93
C LYS A 171 -10.10 1.64 11.92
N GLN A 172 -9.24 2.07 12.86
CA GLN A 172 -8.80 1.21 13.96
C GLN A 172 -9.98 0.75 14.81
N ASP A 173 -10.87 1.68 15.20
CA ASP A 173 -12.02 1.37 16.04
C ASP A 173 -13.03 0.45 15.34
N ALA A 174 -13.08 0.49 14.01
CA ALA A 174 -13.84 -0.43 13.17
C ALA A 174 -13.20 -1.83 13.06
N GLY A 175 -11.97 -2.02 13.55
CA GLY A 175 -11.29 -3.32 13.60
C GLY A 175 -10.07 -3.47 12.69
N ALA A 176 -9.57 -2.39 12.07
CA ALA A 176 -8.30 -2.46 11.36
C ALA A 176 -7.15 -2.78 12.33
N SER A 177 -6.32 -3.75 11.99
CA SER A 177 -5.24 -4.27 12.82
C SER A 177 -3.84 -3.83 12.37
N PHE A 178 -3.72 -3.18 11.23
CA PHE A 178 -2.51 -2.52 10.75
C PHE A 178 -2.83 -1.45 9.70
N PHE A 179 -1.89 -0.55 9.48
CA PHE A 179 -2.00 0.46 8.44
C PHE A 179 -0.82 0.43 7.47
N VAL A 180 -1.09 0.76 6.20
CA VAL A 180 -0.07 1.02 5.19
C VAL A 180 -0.24 2.47 4.73
N THR A 181 0.83 3.27 4.77
CA THR A 181 0.70 4.67 4.36
C THR A 181 0.68 4.81 2.84
N GLN A 182 -0.01 5.84 2.36
CA GLN A 182 0.23 6.38 1.03
C GLN A 182 1.71 6.80 0.91
N LEU A 183 2.25 6.77 -0.31
CA LEU A 183 3.62 7.21 -0.57
C LEU A 183 3.84 8.67 -0.16
N PHE A 184 5.04 8.96 0.27
CA PHE A 184 5.55 10.30 0.56
C PHE A 184 7.05 10.38 0.20
N PHE A 185 7.56 11.59 -0.01
CA PHE A 185 8.96 11.81 -0.38
C PHE A 185 9.78 12.52 0.71
N ASN A 186 9.15 12.89 1.82
CA ASN A 186 9.80 13.53 2.96
C ASN A 186 9.45 12.77 4.26
N ASN A 187 10.44 12.16 4.90
CA ASN A 187 10.24 11.39 6.12
C ASN A 187 9.73 12.23 7.30
N GLU A 188 9.99 13.53 7.33
CA GLU A 188 9.45 14.45 8.34
C GLU A 188 7.91 14.47 8.34
N CYS A 189 7.27 14.27 7.17
CA CYS A 189 5.83 14.16 7.09
C CYS A 189 5.34 12.92 7.84
N PHE A 190 6.06 11.80 7.71
CA PHE A 190 5.74 10.57 8.42
C PHE A 190 5.95 10.71 9.93
N TYR A 191 7.06 11.31 10.37
CA TYR A 191 7.34 11.49 11.80
C TYR A 191 6.28 12.36 12.47
N ARG A 192 5.95 13.50 11.86
CA ARG A 192 4.88 14.38 12.34
C ARG A 192 3.52 13.67 12.37
N PHE A 193 3.21 12.93 11.32
CA PHE A 193 1.97 12.14 11.24
C PHE A 193 1.93 11.09 12.36
N ARG A 194 3.04 10.39 12.62
CA ARG A 194 3.14 9.40 13.69
C ARG A 194 2.86 10.00 15.06
N GLU A 195 3.42 11.17 15.36
CA GLU A 195 3.12 11.88 16.61
C GLU A 195 1.63 12.23 16.76
N LEU A 196 0.98 12.62 15.68
CA LEU A 196 -0.47 12.90 15.67
C LEU A 196 -1.29 11.62 15.86
N ALA A 197 -0.88 10.52 15.23
CA ALA A 197 -1.51 9.21 15.38
C ALA A 197 -1.41 8.71 16.84
N ASP A 198 -0.24 8.84 17.46
CA ASP A 198 -0.02 8.47 18.87
C ASP A 198 -0.91 9.32 19.81
N LYS A 199 -0.98 10.63 19.59
CA LYS A 199 -1.87 11.54 20.35
C LYS A 199 -3.35 11.20 20.18
N ALA A 200 -3.75 10.70 19.02
CA ALA A 200 -5.11 10.26 18.73
C ALA A 200 -5.42 8.85 19.28
N GLY A 201 -4.45 8.19 19.91
CA GLY A 201 -4.60 6.85 20.50
C GLY A 201 -4.64 5.73 19.45
N ILE A 202 -3.93 5.90 18.34
CA ILE A 202 -3.71 4.83 17.36
C ILE A 202 -2.59 3.94 17.92
N THR A 203 -2.88 2.66 18.07
CA THR A 203 -1.99 1.67 18.71
C THR A 203 -1.63 0.51 17.79
N VAL A 204 -2.30 0.38 16.65
CA VAL A 204 -1.94 -0.62 15.66
C VAL A 204 -0.73 -0.16 14.83
N PRO A 205 0.09 -1.10 14.31
CA PRO A 205 1.29 -0.75 13.58
C PRO A 205 0.98 0.03 12.29
N ILE A 206 1.83 1.00 11.99
CA ILE A 206 1.77 1.84 10.79
C ILE A 206 3.01 1.58 9.93
N THR A 207 2.81 0.98 8.77
CA THR A 207 3.87 0.68 7.80
C THR A 207 4.11 1.87 6.89
N ALA A 208 5.34 2.35 6.82
CA ALA A 208 5.73 3.47 5.97
C ALA A 208 5.90 3.03 4.51
N GLY A 209 5.08 3.56 3.62
CA GLY A 209 5.05 3.24 2.19
C GLY A 209 5.97 4.16 1.38
N ILE A 210 6.99 3.61 0.74
CA ILE A 210 7.97 4.33 -0.06
C ILE A 210 7.94 3.85 -1.51
N MET A 211 7.96 4.80 -2.43
CA MET A 211 8.00 4.53 -3.87
C MET A 211 9.27 5.09 -4.50
N PRO A 212 10.13 4.26 -5.11
CA PRO A 212 11.22 4.75 -5.92
C PRO A 212 10.70 5.47 -7.17
N PHE A 213 11.21 6.66 -7.44
CA PHE A 213 10.88 7.34 -8.68
C PHE A 213 11.94 7.07 -9.76
N MET A 214 11.47 6.86 -10.99
CA MET A 214 12.30 6.44 -12.11
C MET A 214 12.25 7.42 -13.29
N GLY A 215 11.42 8.46 -13.17
CA GLY A 215 11.24 9.44 -14.24
C GLY A 215 10.30 10.57 -13.85
N LYS A 216 10.42 11.71 -14.53
CA LYS A 216 9.60 12.91 -14.29
C LYS A 216 8.11 12.65 -14.43
N SER A 217 7.69 11.98 -15.49
CA SER A 217 6.26 11.71 -15.75
C SER A 217 5.64 10.83 -14.68
N GLN A 218 6.38 9.84 -14.18
CA GLN A 218 5.92 8.98 -13.09
C GLN A 218 5.72 9.79 -11.81
N ILE A 219 6.74 10.54 -11.37
CA ILE A 219 6.65 11.28 -10.10
C ILE A 219 5.58 12.37 -10.18
N SER A 220 5.50 13.11 -11.29
CA SER A 220 4.44 14.13 -11.48
C SER A 220 3.05 13.50 -11.35
N ARG A 221 2.82 12.37 -12.04
CA ARG A 221 1.55 11.66 -11.94
C ARG A 221 1.23 11.24 -10.50
N MET A 222 2.20 10.70 -9.76
CA MET A 222 1.99 10.25 -8.37
C MET A 222 1.69 11.43 -7.44
N VAL A 223 2.40 12.54 -7.59
CA VAL A 223 2.14 13.77 -6.83
C VAL A 223 0.70 14.25 -7.00
N PHE A 224 0.22 14.32 -8.25
CA PHE A 224 -1.16 14.75 -8.52
C PHE A 224 -2.21 13.74 -8.05
N MET A 225 -1.93 12.45 -8.13
CA MET A 225 -2.89 11.41 -7.71
C MET A 225 -2.95 11.24 -6.20
N CYS A 226 -1.82 11.36 -5.52
CA CYS A 226 -1.70 11.05 -4.10
C CYS A 226 -1.68 12.28 -3.19
N GLY A 227 -1.56 13.48 -3.76
CA GLY A 227 -1.41 14.71 -2.98
C GLY A 227 -0.06 14.82 -2.27
N ALA A 228 0.94 14.05 -2.68
CA ALA A 228 2.26 14.04 -2.04
C ALA A 228 3.07 15.27 -2.40
N SER A 229 3.77 15.86 -1.44
CA SER A 229 4.66 17.00 -1.65
C SER A 229 6.01 16.58 -2.24
N LEU A 230 6.65 17.47 -3.02
CA LEU A 230 8.00 17.27 -3.52
C LEU A 230 9.01 18.05 -2.70
N PRO A 231 9.85 17.42 -1.87
CA PRO A 231 10.87 18.10 -1.11
C PRO A 231 12.03 18.56 -2.00
N SER A 232 12.73 19.60 -1.57
CA SER A 232 13.85 20.20 -2.31
C SER A 232 14.90 19.18 -2.80
N PRO A 233 15.30 18.16 -2.05
CA PRO A 233 16.23 17.15 -2.54
C PRO A 233 15.73 16.41 -3.79
N VAL A 234 14.45 16.05 -3.84
CA VAL A 234 13.84 15.38 -5.01
C VAL A 234 13.82 16.33 -6.21
N ILE A 235 13.43 17.59 -6.01
CA ILE A 235 13.44 18.60 -7.08
C ILE A 235 14.85 18.80 -7.65
N LYS A 236 15.89 18.83 -6.79
CA LYS A 236 17.30 18.93 -7.23
C LYS A 236 17.73 17.71 -8.04
N ILE A 237 17.32 16.50 -7.68
CA ILE A 237 17.60 15.29 -8.45
C ILE A 237 16.94 15.37 -9.84
N LEU A 238 15.65 15.74 -9.88
CA LEU A 238 14.89 15.88 -11.12
C LEU A 238 15.51 16.93 -12.06
N ALA A 239 15.99 18.05 -11.52
CA ALA A 239 16.65 19.10 -12.28
C ALA A 239 18.06 18.66 -12.78
N LYS A 240 18.84 18.04 -11.88
CA LYS A 240 20.22 17.62 -12.20
C LYS A 240 20.26 16.59 -13.34
N TYR A 241 19.33 15.64 -13.35
CA TYR A 241 19.30 14.53 -14.31
C TYR A 241 18.17 14.68 -15.34
N GLU A 242 17.76 15.92 -15.64
CA GLU A 242 16.64 16.20 -16.53
C GLU A 242 16.74 15.50 -17.90
N ASN A 243 17.94 15.44 -18.44
CA ASN A 243 18.23 14.88 -19.76
C ASN A 243 19.00 13.55 -19.69
N ASP A 244 19.08 12.93 -18.51
CA ASP A 244 19.75 11.65 -18.29
C ASP A 244 18.82 10.68 -17.52
N PRO A 245 17.95 9.94 -18.23
CA PRO A 245 16.96 9.06 -17.59
C PRO A 245 17.58 7.94 -16.75
N GLU A 246 18.73 7.40 -17.12
CA GLU A 246 19.38 6.31 -16.37
C GLU A 246 19.94 6.82 -15.05
N SER A 247 20.63 7.98 -15.06
CA SER A 247 21.09 8.61 -13.83
C SER A 247 19.92 9.08 -12.96
N LEU A 248 18.81 9.56 -13.55
CA LEU A 248 17.61 9.92 -12.80
C LEU A 248 17.02 8.71 -12.07
N LYS A 249 16.88 7.59 -12.78
CA LYS A 249 16.39 6.33 -12.21
C LYS A 249 17.30 5.85 -11.07
N ALA A 250 18.60 5.82 -11.29
CA ALA A 250 19.56 5.42 -10.26
C ALA A 250 19.49 6.29 -9.01
N ALA A 251 19.39 7.63 -9.18
CA ALA A 251 19.26 8.58 -8.08
C ALA A 251 17.91 8.46 -7.35
N GLY A 252 16.83 8.15 -8.05
CA GLY A 252 15.51 7.94 -7.45
C GLY A 252 15.44 6.65 -6.64
N VAL A 253 16.07 5.58 -7.10
CA VAL A 253 16.20 4.32 -6.35
C VAL A 253 17.07 4.53 -5.10
N ASP A 254 18.20 5.25 -5.24
CA ASP A 254 19.08 5.62 -4.12
C ASP A 254 18.36 6.47 -3.07
N TYR A 255 17.54 7.43 -3.52
CA TYR A 255 16.73 8.27 -2.62
C TYR A 255 15.75 7.43 -1.80
N ALA A 256 15.00 6.53 -2.46
CA ALA A 256 14.05 5.64 -1.79
C ALA A 256 14.74 4.70 -0.78
N ALA A 257 15.90 4.15 -1.13
CA ALA A 257 16.69 3.31 -0.22
C ALA A 257 17.10 4.10 1.04
N ARG A 258 17.58 5.35 0.88
CA ARG A 258 17.93 6.21 2.03
C ARG A 258 16.72 6.56 2.88
N GLN A 259 15.55 6.82 2.27
CA GLN A 259 14.32 7.02 3.04
C GLN A 259 13.98 5.82 3.90
N LEU A 260 14.07 4.60 3.34
CA LEU A 260 13.77 3.37 4.07
C LEU A 260 14.78 3.09 5.20
N CYS A 261 16.08 3.33 4.97
CA CYS A 261 17.10 3.23 6.01
C CYS A 261 16.82 4.19 7.17
N ASP A 262 16.55 5.46 6.87
CA ASP A 262 16.22 6.48 7.86
C ASP A 262 14.94 6.13 8.65
N LEU A 263 13.89 5.66 7.99
CA LEU A 263 12.67 5.19 8.65
C LEU A 263 12.90 3.98 9.57
N LYS A 264 13.76 3.04 9.16
CA LYS A 264 14.18 1.89 9.97
C LYS A 264 14.94 2.35 11.22
N GLU A 265 15.89 3.26 11.06
CA GLU A 265 16.69 3.83 12.17
C GLU A 265 15.83 4.62 13.17
N HIS A 266 14.77 5.28 12.71
CA HIS A 266 13.83 6.03 13.55
C HIS A 266 12.64 5.20 14.05
N GLY A 267 12.69 3.88 13.93
CA GLY A 267 11.75 2.96 14.57
C GLY A 267 10.35 2.94 13.94
N ALA A 268 10.25 3.07 12.62
CA ALA A 268 8.98 2.78 11.93
C ALA A 268 8.53 1.35 12.22
N ASP A 269 7.23 1.14 12.48
CA ASP A 269 6.67 -0.18 12.82
C ASP A 269 6.83 -1.21 11.68
N GLY A 270 6.94 -0.74 10.45
CA GLY A 270 7.15 -1.54 9.25
C GLY A 270 7.51 -0.68 8.05
N LEU A 271 8.10 -1.28 7.05
CA LEU A 271 8.50 -0.66 5.80
C LEU A 271 7.75 -1.31 4.64
N HIS A 272 7.21 -0.50 3.73
CA HIS A 272 6.48 -0.98 2.57
C HIS A 272 7.06 -0.38 1.30
N LEU A 273 7.46 -1.23 0.35
CA LEU A 273 8.01 -0.80 -0.92
C LEU A 273 6.99 -0.97 -2.04
N TYR A 274 6.61 0.13 -2.67
CA TYR A 274 5.85 0.14 -3.91
C TYR A 274 6.77 -0.26 -5.07
N THR A 275 6.83 -1.56 -5.37
CA THR A 275 7.84 -2.13 -6.28
C THR A 275 7.63 -1.77 -7.73
N MET A 276 6.44 -1.31 -8.11
CA MET A 276 6.03 -1.06 -9.51
C MET A 276 6.23 -2.29 -10.41
N ASN A 277 6.07 -3.50 -9.85
CA ASN A 277 6.36 -4.78 -10.51
C ASN A 277 7.78 -4.87 -11.08
N ARG A 278 8.77 -4.30 -10.37
CA ARG A 278 10.19 -4.28 -10.77
C ARG A 278 11.08 -4.96 -9.73
N PRO A 279 11.16 -6.29 -9.73
CA PRO A 279 11.93 -7.04 -8.72
C PRO A 279 13.41 -6.63 -8.64
N ALA A 280 14.04 -6.27 -9.76
CA ALA A 280 15.43 -5.81 -9.76
C ALA A 280 15.65 -4.51 -8.96
N ILE A 281 14.66 -3.58 -8.99
CA ILE A 281 14.72 -2.36 -8.18
C ILE A 281 14.52 -2.70 -6.69
N ALA A 282 13.57 -3.58 -6.40
CA ALA A 282 13.37 -4.06 -5.03
C ALA A 282 14.64 -4.72 -4.48
N ALA A 283 15.32 -5.58 -5.25
CA ALA A 283 16.57 -6.21 -4.88
C ALA A 283 17.66 -5.17 -4.53
N THR A 284 17.86 -4.16 -5.41
CA THR A 284 18.84 -3.08 -5.16
C THR A 284 18.53 -2.31 -3.87
N ILE A 285 17.27 -2.09 -3.54
CA ILE A 285 16.87 -1.40 -2.30
C ILE A 285 17.10 -2.30 -1.09
N MET A 286 16.74 -3.60 -1.18
CA MET A 286 16.92 -4.56 -0.09
C MET A 286 18.39 -4.77 0.26
N GLU A 287 19.30 -4.82 -0.74
CA GLU A 287 20.75 -4.89 -0.51
C GLU A 287 21.27 -3.71 0.34
N ARG A 288 20.64 -2.55 0.28
CA ARG A 288 21.03 -1.37 1.07
C ARG A 288 20.40 -1.32 2.45
N LEU A 289 19.27 -1.99 2.61
CA LEU A 289 18.59 -2.11 3.92
C LEU A 289 19.30 -3.09 4.86
N GLY A 290 20.10 -3.99 4.34
CA GLY A 290 20.90 -4.99 5.09
C GLY A 290 20.04 -6.18 5.44
#